data_5cb7effe4cdc3227215b1de05c68ad8d
#
_entry.id   5cb7effe4cdc3227215b1de05c68ad8d
#
_cell.length_a   1.000
_cell.length_b   1.000
_cell.length_c   1.000
_cell.angle_alpha   90.00
_cell.angle_beta   90.00
_cell.angle_gamma   90.00
#
_symmetry.space_group_name_H-M   'P 1'
#
loop_
_entity.id
_entity.type
_entity.pdbx_description
1 polymer ?
#
loop_
_entity_poly.entity_id
_entity_poly.type
_entity_poly.pdbx_seq_one_letter_code
_entity_poly.pdbx_strand_id
1 'polypeptide(L)'
;MKTNALASNFIENENVPWQEVEKGIHRKLMAYDEQLMLVKVQFEAGGVGALHRHPHSQITQVESGVFEIEIDGQKKVLQQGDAYYIPPDILHGAVCIEAGVLIDVFSPMREDFIK
;
A
#
# COMPACT_ATOMS: atom_id res chain seq x y z
N MET A 1 7.11 5.76 21.58
CA MET A 1 7.32 5.58 20.12
C MET A 1 6.65 4.31 19.66
N LYS A 2 5.92 4.39 18.58
CA LYS A 2 5.25 3.22 18.00
C LYS A 2 6.11 2.65 16.88
N THR A 3 6.55 1.43 17.04
CA THR A 3 7.28 0.68 16.01
C THR A 3 6.66 -0.70 15.93
N ASN A 4 6.99 -1.47 14.92
CA ASN A 4 6.53 -2.85 14.89
C ASN A 4 7.24 -3.63 16.00
N ALA A 5 6.47 -4.43 16.70
CA ALA A 5 6.86 -5.00 17.99
C ALA A 5 8.14 -5.84 17.97
N LEU A 6 8.48 -6.42 16.85
CA LEU A 6 9.62 -7.31 16.78
C LEU A 6 10.96 -6.58 16.66
N ALA A 7 10.93 -5.27 16.47
CA ALA A 7 12.08 -4.39 16.51
C ALA A 7 13.37 -4.96 15.87
N SER A 8 13.25 -5.96 15.01
CA SER A 8 14.37 -6.48 14.27
C SER A 8 14.65 -5.56 13.10
N ASN A 9 15.94 -5.35 12.84
CA ASN A 9 16.32 -4.59 11.65
C ASN A 9 16.05 -5.38 10.36
N PHE A 10 15.86 -6.69 10.47
CA PHE A 10 15.62 -7.55 9.32
C PHE A 10 14.20 -8.11 9.38
N ILE A 11 13.46 -7.93 8.32
CA ILE A 11 12.06 -8.38 8.22
C ILE A 11 11.97 -9.40 7.09
N GLU A 12 11.68 -10.66 7.44
CA GLU A 12 11.52 -11.71 6.46
C GLU A 12 10.05 -11.75 6.03
N ASN A 13 9.81 -11.58 4.77
CA ASN A 13 8.47 -11.50 4.21
C ASN A 13 7.56 -12.66 4.63
N GLU A 14 8.09 -13.87 4.65
CA GLU A 14 7.33 -15.07 4.98
C GLU A 14 6.86 -15.12 6.43
N ASN A 15 7.49 -14.32 7.31
CA ASN A 15 7.14 -14.27 8.72
C ASN A 15 6.12 -13.17 9.04
N VAL A 16 5.74 -12.37 8.06
CA VAL A 16 4.73 -11.32 8.24
C VAL A 16 3.38 -11.83 7.71
N PRO A 17 2.37 -11.91 8.57
CA PRO A 17 1.08 -12.48 8.13
C PRO A 17 0.31 -11.51 7.24
N TRP A 18 -0.44 -12.06 6.30
CA TRP A 18 -1.44 -11.31 5.56
C TRP A 18 -2.65 -11.06 6.47
N GLN A 19 -3.18 -9.86 6.40
CA GLN A 19 -4.41 -9.47 7.10
C GLN A 19 -5.46 -9.14 6.04
N GLU A 20 -6.64 -9.70 6.16
CA GLU A 20 -7.73 -9.34 5.25
C GLU A 20 -8.20 -7.91 5.57
N VAL A 21 -8.22 -7.06 4.56
CA VAL A 21 -8.71 -5.68 4.66
C VAL A 21 -10.19 -5.65 4.27
N GLU A 22 -10.48 -6.29 3.15
CA GLU A 22 -11.83 -6.50 2.63
C GLU A 22 -11.75 -7.63 1.62
N LYS A 23 -12.89 -8.07 1.11
CA LYS A 23 -12.90 -9.18 0.16
C LYS A 23 -12.00 -8.84 -1.04
N GLY A 24 -11.05 -9.73 -1.33
CA GLY A 24 -10.15 -9.58 -2.46
C GLY A 24 -8.93 -8.70 -2.20
N ILE A 25 -8.78 -8.16 -0.98
CA ILE A 25 -7.65 -7.29 -0.64
C ILE A 25 -7.08 -7.71 0.71
N HIS A 26 -5.78 -7.99 0.72
CA HIS A 26 -5.03 -8.34 1.94
C HIS A 26 -3.81 -7.43 2.05
N ARG A 27 -3.34 -7.22 3.27
CA ARG A 27 -2.12 -6.43 3.47
C ARG A 27 -1.19 -7.06 4.49
N LYS A 28 0.09 -6.73 4.38
CA LYS A 28 1.13 -7.02 5.37
C LYS A 28 1.73 -5.73 5.84
N LEU A 29 1.74 -5.49 7.14
CA LEU A 29 2.50 -4.39 7.72
C LEU A 29 3.92 -4.88 7.90
N MET A 30 4.82 -4.51 6.99
CA MET A 30 6.17 -5.05 6.96
C MET A 30 7.03 -4.46 8.08
N ALA A 31 7.07 -3.14 8.17
CA ALA A 31 7.86 -2.43 9.18
C ALA A 31 7.38 -1.00 9.29
N TYR A 32 7.53 -0.41 10.47
CA TYR A 32 7.18 0.98 10.66
C TYR A 32 7.77 1.56 11.94
N ASP A 33 7.92 2.87 11.94
CA ASP A 33 8.08 3.69 13.12
C ASP A 33 7.16 4.90 12.95
N GLU A 34 7.26 5.89 13.82
CA GLU A 34 6.36 7.05 13.74
C GLU A 34 6.48 7.84 12.43
N GLN A 35 7.62 7.75 11.76
CA GLN A 35 7.92 8.58 10.59
C GLN A 35 7.79 7.85 9.26
N LEU A 36 7.74 6.53 9.29
CA LEU A 36 7.86 5.73 8.07
C LEU A 36 7.16 4.39 8.22
N MET A 37 6.52 3.94 7.15
CA MET A 37 5.83 2.64 7.15
C MET A 37 5.92 1.99 5.78
N LEU A 38 6.25 0.71 5.77
CA LEU A 38 6.25 -0.12 4.56
C LEU A 38 5.13 -1.16 4.66
N VAL A 39 4.24 -1.17 3.66
CA VAL A 39 3.09 -2.07 3.60
C VAL A 39 3.04 -2.75 2.25
N LYS A 40 2.75 -4.05 2.22
CA LYS A 40 2.39 -4.75 0.99
C LYS A 40 0.88 -4.94 0.95
N VAL A 41 0.28 -4.71 -0.20
CA VAL A 41 -1.16 -4.88 -0.42
C VAL A 41 -1.37 -5.80 -1.59
N GLN A 42 -2.03 -6.93 -1.36
CA GLN A 42 -2.33 -7.93 -2.36
C GLN A 42 -3.78 -7.77 -2.82
N PHE A 43 -3.98 -7.74 -4.13
CA PHE A 43 -5.29 -7.61 -4.75
C PHE A 43 -5.61 -8.81 -5.61
N GLU A 44 -6.82 -9.32 -5.50
CA GLU A 44 -7.38 -10.18 -6.54
C GLU A 44 -7.78 -9.33 -7.74
N ALA A 45 -7.87 -9.94 -8.93
CA ALA A 45 -8.36 -9.24 -10.11
C ALA A 45 -9.77 -8.70 -9.84
N GLY A 46 -10.02 -7.44 -10.19
CA GLY A 46 -11.27 -6.75 -9.91
C GLY A 46 -11.33 -6.08 -8.55
N GLY A 47 -10.33 -6.28 -7.69
CA GLY A 47 -10.27 -5.61 -6.40
C GLY A 47 -10.16 -4.10 -6.57
N VAL A 48 -10.88 -3.35 -5.73
CA VAL A 48 -10.94 -1.89 -5.81
C VAL A 48 -10.48 -1.28 -4.50
N GLY A 49 -9.40 -0.50 -4.57
CA GLY A 49 -9.05 0.43 -3.51
C GLY A 49 -9.80 1.73 -3.80
N ALA A 50 -10.86 1.99 -3.05
CA ALA A 50 -11.74 3.12 -3.32
C ALA A 50 -11.01 4.46 -3.25
N LEU A 51 -11.53 5.44 -3.99
CA LEU A 51 -10.99 6.80 -3.94
C LEU A 51 -11.03 7.33 -2.52
N HIS A 52 -9.91 7.81 -2.04
CA HIS A 52 -9.77 8.36 -0.70
C HIS A 52 -8.59 9.33 -0.65
N ARG A 53 -8.46 10.01 0.47
CA ARG A 53 -7.32 10.90 0.74
C ARG A 53 -6.86 10.74 2.17
N HIS A 54 -5.60 11.03 2.41
CA HIS A 54 -5.02 11.01 3.75
C HIS A 54 -3.87 12.02 3.84
N PRO A 55 -3.51 12.48 5.05
CA PRO A 55 -2.47 13.50 5.20
C PRO A 55 -1.05 12.99 4.98
N HIS A 56 -0.87 11.71 4.72
CA HIS A 56 0.43 11.08 4.54
C HIS A 56 0.96 11.29 3.13
N SER A 57 2.28 11.43 2.99
CA SER A 57 2.92 11.23 1.69
C SER A 57 2.98 9.74 1.41
N GLN A 58 2.83 9.36 0.16
CA GLN A 58 2.84 7.95 -0.23
C GLN A 58 3.62 7.77 -1.52
N ILE A 59 4.50 6.76 -1.53
CA ILE A 59 5.10 6.25 -2.76
C ILE A 59 4.71 4.79 -2.86
N THR A 60 4.27 4.36 -4.03
CA THR A 60 3.88 2.96 -4.26
C THR A 60 4.60 2.43 -5.48
N GLN A 61 5.11 1.21 -5.37
CA GLN A 61 5.68 0.49 -6.49
C GLN A 61 4.85 -0.75 -6.78
N VAL A 62 4.60 -1.03 -8.05
CA VAL A 62 3.92 -2.25 -8.47
C VAL A 62 4.93 -3.40 -8.41
N GLU A 63 4.73 -4.33 -7.47
CA GLU A 63 5.58 -5.53 -7.38
C GLU A 63 5.19 -6.55 -8.44
N SER A 64 3.88 -6.72 -8.65
CA SER A 64 3.34 -7.67 -9.63
C SER A 64 1.93 -7.26 -10.02
N GLY A 65 1.42 -7.81 -11.12
CA GLY A 65 0.08 -7.54 -11.58
C GLY A 65 -0.05 -6.27 -12.41
N VAL A 66 -1.29 -5.90 -12.71
CA VAL A 66 -1.62 -4.72 -13.51
C VAL A 66 -2.72 -3.95 -12.80
N PHE A 67 -2.53 -2.64 -12.68
CA PHE A 67 -3.45 -1.77 -11.94
C PHE A 67 -3.76 -0.51 -12.72
N GLU A 68 -5.02 -0.07 -12.66
CA GLU A 68 -5.36 1.28 -13.08
C GLU A 68 -5.33 2.17 -11.85
N ILE A 69 -4.45 3.15 -11.87
CA ILE A 69 -4.24 4.08 -10.75
C ILE A 69 -4.90 5.41 -11.11
N GLU A 70 -5.66 5.96 -10.17
CA GLU A 70 -6.22 7.30 -10.32
C GLU A 70 -5.62 8.22 -9.26
N ILE A 71 -5.05 9.35 -9.70
CA ILE A 71 -4.47 10.36 -8.83
C ILE A 71 -4.93 11.73 -9.31
N ASP A 72 -5.64 12.46 -8.45
CA ASP A 72 -6.14 13.80 -8.75
C ASP A 72 -6.92 13.84 -10.08
N GLY A 73 -7.76 12.84 -10.30
CA GLY A 73 -8.59 12.73 -11.50
C GLY A 73 -7.88 12.16 -12.74
N GLN A 74 -6.59 11.92 -12.69
CA GLN A 74 -5.84 11.35 -13.81
C GLN A 74 -5.70 9.84 -13.61
N LYS A 75 -5.98 9.08 -14.67
CA LYS A 75 -5.89 7.62 -14.63
C LYS A 75 -4.76 7.13 -15.50
N LYS A 76 -4.05 6.11 -15.03
CA LYS A 76 -3.02 5.45 -15.80
C LYS A 76 -2.92 3.98 -15.40
N VAL A 77 -2.71 3.12 -16.40
CA VAL A 77 -2.49 1.69 -16.16
C VAL A 77 -1.00 1.48 -15.95
N LEU A 78 -0.66 0.86 -14.82
CA LEU A 78 0.73 0.57 -14.43
C LEU A 78 0.91 -0.92 -14.23
N GLN A 79 2.15 -1.38 -14.42
CA GLN A 79 2.52 -2.77 -14.33
C GLN A 79 3.80 -2.94 -13.53
N GLN A 80 4.26 -4.18 -13.39
CA GLN A 80 5.45 -4.53 -12.60
C GLN A 80 6.61 -3.57 -12.84
N GLY A 81 7.15 -3.04 -11.76
CA GLY A 81 8.28 -2.13 -11.78
C GLY A 81 7.91 -0.66 -11.82
N ASP A 82 6.70 -0.33 -12.27
CA ASP A 82 6.23 1.07 -12.29
C ASP A 82 5.94 1.54 -10.87
N ALA A 83 5.99 2.86 -10.69
CA ALA A 83 5.75 3.46 -9.39
C ALA A 83 4.94 4.74 -9.54
N TYR A 84 4.34 5.18 -8.42
CA TYR A 84 3.63 6.46 -8.40
C TYR A 84 3.80 7.14 -7.06
N TYR A 85 3.67 8.46 -7.08
CA TYR A 85 3.79 9.31 -5.90
C TYR A 85 2.49 10.08 -5.67
N ILE A 86 2.03 10.06 -4.43
CA ILE A 86 0.82 10.75 -4.01
C ILE A 86 1.18 11.76 -2.92
N PRO A 87 1.05 13.07 -3.22
CA PRO A 87 1.23 14.10 -2.19
C PRO A 87 0.17 14.00 -1.10
N PRO A 88 0.40 14.61 0.07
CA PRO A 88 -0.61 14.65 1.13
C PRO A 88 -1.95 15.19 0.64
N ASP A 89 -3.04 14.56 1.08
CA ASP A 89 -4.42 14.99 0.86
C ASP A 89 -4.91 14.99 -0.60
N ILE A 90 -4.19 14.33 -1.49
CA ILE A 90 -4.63 14.19 -2.88
C ILE A 90 -5.50 12.94 -3.02
N LEU A 91 -6.67 13.11 -3.63
CA LEU A 91 -7.62 12.03 -3.86
C LEU A 91 -7.01 11.00 -4.81
N HIS A 92 -7.04 9.72 -4.42
CA HIS A 92 -6.45 8.65 -5.21
C HIS A 92 -7.12 7.31 -4.94
N GLY A 93 -6.92 6.38 -5.85
CA GLY A 93 -7.42 5.02 -5.72
C GLY A 93 -6.79 4.10 -6.75
N ALA A 94 -7.13 2.82 -6.68
CA ALA A 94 -6.59 1.80 -7.56
C ALA A 94 -7.63 0.75 -7.88
N VAL A 95 -7.64 0.29 -9.14
CA VAL A 95 -8.44 -0.87 -9.56
C VAL A 95 -7.48 -1.92 -10.07
N CYS A 96 -7.56 -3.13 -9.53
CA CYS A 96 -6.71 -4.23 -9.95
C CYS A 96 -7.27 -4.88 -11.21
N ILE A 97 -6.51 -4.86 -12.29
CA ILE A 97 -6.88 -5.47 -13.58
C ILE A 97 -6.42 -6.92 -13.60
N GLU A 98 -5.15 -7.16 -13.28
CA GLU A 98 -4.59 -8.51 -13.11
C GLU A 98 -4.05 -8.63 -11.70
N ALA A 99 -4.38 -9.71 -11.02
CA ALA A 99 -4.02 -9.94 -9.63
C ALA A 99 -2.54 -9.62 -9.38
N GLY A 100 -2.26 -8.95 -8.29
CA GLY A 100 -0.90 -8.55 -7.98
C GLY A 100 -0.73 -7.89 -6.63
N VAL A 101 0.44 -7.33 -6.43
CA VAL A 101 0.86 -6.74 -5.16
C VAL A 101 1.41 -5.33 -5.38
N LEU A 102 0.93 -4.41 -4.57
CA LEU A 102 1.49 -3.06 -4.45
C LEU A 102 2.34 -2.97 -3.20
N ILE A 103 3.46 -2.25 -3.29
CA ILE A 103 4.31 -1.95 -2.15
C ILE A 103 4.14 -0.47 -1.83
N ASP A 104 3.54 -0.18 -0.68
CA ASP A 104 3.28 1.20 -0.24
C ASP A 104 4.29 1.65 0.80
N VAL A 105 4.81 2.86 0.61
CA VAL A 105 5.64 3.53 1.62
C VAL A 105 4.90 4.80 2.04
N PHE A 106 4.65 4.93 3.34
CA PHE A 106 3.97 6.09 3.91
C PHE A 106 4.88 6.87 4.84
N SER A 107 4.72 8.17 4.87
CA SER A 107 5.35 9.05 5.85
C SER A 107 4.36 10.17 6.22
N PRO A 108 4.02 10.33 7.50
CA PRO A 108 4.31 9.42 8.62
C PRO A 108 3.57 8.09 8.49
N MET A 109 3.69 7.23 9.51
CA MET A 109 3.00 5.94 9.47
C MET A 109 1.48 6.13 9.48
N ARG A 110 0.78 5.15 8.92
CA ARG A 110 -0.68 5.06 8.96
C ARG A 110 -1.10 4.49 10.32
N GLU A 111 -1.40 5.36 11.28
CA GLU A 111 -1.84 4.91 12.61
C GLU A 111 -3.12 4.09 12.55
N ASP A 112 -3.98 4.39 11.59
CA ASP A 112 -5.24 3.67 11.40
C ASP A 112 -5.02 2.20 11.04
N PHE A 113 -3.83 1.83 10.54
CA PHE A 113 -3.52 0.43 10.21
C PHE A 113 -3.14 -0.39 11.44
N ILE A 114 -2.70 0.25 12.52
CA ILE A 114 -2.18 -0.43 13.70
C ILE A 114 -3.09 -0.32 14.93
N LYS A 115 -4.26 0.23 14.77
CA LYS A 115 -5.25 0.31 15.85
C LYS A 115 -6.04 -0.97 15.97
#